data_0631a1cbed91861cc01618cc3e1214ec
#
_entry.id   0631a1cbed91861cc01618cc3e1214ec
#
_cell.length_a   1.000
_cell.length_b   1.000
_cell.length_c   1.000
_cell.angle_alpha   90.00
_cell.angle_beta   90.00
_cell.angle_gamma   90.00
#
_symmetry.space_group_name_H-M   'P 1'
#
loop_
_entity.id
_entity.type
_entity.pdbx_description
1 polymer ?
#
loop_
_entity_poly.entity_id
_entity_poly.type
_entity_poly.pdbx_seq_one_letter_code
_entity_poly.pdbx_strand_id
1 'polypeptide(L)'
;MICTTIQNRTLEEIIGLLEGSEPRIQMAEIRLDRCPLDIEEIESLFSSSDTPLVATCRVVDDGNGTWEEAEEKLTAAVEAGAAFLDLEIEAPKEVGKRLRRACTEYGTTMIRSSHFFAGTPSDDVLRNTVEKCRKFGGEIVKIAAMAKSGEDVARVLGLYSQEQTTQRQAELIAFSMGETGRASRLECLRLGSPFTYAALNDNEAAAPGQWTYSEMIAAVYGERRPLHCDTALNMPASKSFAQRAIIAAALADGESRLEGYSPCGDNEAAIEVAKALGAEVRAETAGVRSDLSDSSTDTATGTTLTIKGAGSSVNMPDKLNVGESGLLTRLMIPIVAALGKGQPIEIDGIGTLPARPLKGASEIMAGFGTVLRPLNPAPEVHVPLTVQGPLLSGKTSVSGKGGSQLISGLLMALPLLPGDSTLHIHDPKSIPYMFITADVLRRFGIRIGSEMEGGEDFLETQDWSLCTGITFKIKGGQKYSPAAFDIEGDWSAAANFLVAGALFGDVRLTGLDTTSLQADISIMDILMEAGASLSQLDEEPQAEDEPAEEAVAPQGHRGLITAQKAPLR
;
A
#
# COMPACT_ATOMS: atom_id res chain seq x y z
N MET A 1 7.63 12.71 -11.77
CA MET A 1 6.81 12.53 -13.00
C MET A 1 7.53 13.09 -14.22
N ILE A 2 7.12 12.66 -15.43
CA ILE A 2 7.66 13.16 -16.70
C ILE A 2 6.52 13.81 -17.45
N CYS A 3 6.68 15.10 -17.79
CA CYS A 3 5.74 15.89 -18.54
C CYS A 3 6.12 15.86 -20.03
N THR A 4 5.23 15.39 -20.90
CA THR A 4 5.45 15.36 -22.35
C THR A 4 4.92 16.65 -22.97
N THR A 5 5.76 17.36 -23.72
CA THR A 5 5.32 18.55 -24.45
C THR A 5 4.61 18.14 -25.74
N ILE A 6 3.36 18.57 -25.92
CA ILE A 6 2.53 18.35 -27.11
C ILE A 6 2.33 19.68 -27.82
N GLN A 7 2.63 19.71 -29.12
CA GLN A 7 2.54 20.88 -29.98
C GLN A 7 2.15 20.48 -31.41
N ASN A 8 1.59 21.42 -32.17
CA ASN A 8 1.22 21.24 -33.57
C ASN A 8 0.25 20.06 -33.80
N ARG A 9 -0.71 19.87 -32.89
CA ARG A 9 -1.69 18.78 -32.90
C ARG A 9 -3.11 19.34 -32.79
N THR A 10 -4.04 18.66 -33.46
CA THR A 10 -5.49 18.89 -33.30
C THR A 10 -6.01 18.28 -32.02
N LEU A 11 -7.23 18.61 -31.61
CA LEU A 11 -7.89 18.03 -30.44
C LEU A 11 -7.95 16.50 -30.50
N GLU A 12 -8.39 15.93 -31.62
CA GLU A 12 -8.51 14.48 -31.82
C GLU A 12 -7.16 13.76 -31.71
N GLU A 13 -6.10 14.33 -32.29
CA GLU A 13 -4.73 13.79 -32.17
C GLU A 13 -4.22 13.84 -30.73
N ILE A 14 -4.50 14.90 -29.96
CA ILE A 14 -4.10 15.03 -28.57
C ILE A 14 -4.81 13.97 -27.72
N ILE A 15 -6.11 13.83 -27.85
CA ILE A 15 -6.89 12.82 -27.13
C ILE A 15 -6.36 11.42 -27.47
N GLY A 16 -6.16 11.11 -28.74
CA GLY A 16 -5.62 9.82 -29.18
C GLY A 16 -4.23 9.51 -28.61
N LEU A 17 -3.37 10.55 -28.42
CA LEU A 17 -2.05 10.40 -27.77
C LEU A 17 -2.17 10.14 -26.26
N LEU A 18 -3.07 10.85 -25.57
CA LEU A 18 -3.25 10.71 -24.14
C LEU A 18 -3.83 9.33 -23.75
N GLU A 19 -4.73 8.81 -24.58
CA GLU A 19 -5.38 7.52 -24.36
C GLU A 19 -4.57 6.31 -24.88
N GLY A 20 -3.87 6.46 -26.02
CA GLY A 20 -3.28 5.37 -26.78
C GLY A 20 -1.76 5.24 -26.68
N SER A 21 -1.04 6.12 -25.98
CA SER A 21 0.43 6.04 -25.93
C SER A 21 0.95 4.90 -25.06
N GLU A 22 1.95 4.21 -25.56
CA GLU A 22 2.72 3.20 -24.82
C GLU A 22 4.21 3.61 -24.76
N PRO A 23 4.78 3.87 -23.56
CA PRO A 23 4.13 3.87 -22.23
C PRO A 23 3.16 5.05 -22.06
N ARG A 24 2.10 4.88 -21.24
CA ARG A 24 1.09 5.91 -21.00
C ARG A 24 1.72 7.22 -20.52
N ILE A 25 1.29 8.33 -21.10
CA ILE A 25 1.75 9.68 -20.73
C ILE A 25 1.32 9.98 -19.29
N GLN A 26 2.29 10.31 -18.42
CA GLN A 26 2.05 10.60 -17.01
C GLN A 26 1.49 12.02 -16.78
N MET A 27 1.88 12.96 -17.63
CA MET A 27 1.51 14.37 -17.61
C MET A 27 1.81 14.96 -18.99
N ALA A 28 0.99 15.88 -19.47
CA ALA A 28 1.24 16.55 -20.74
C ALA A 28 1.20 18.07 -20.62
N GLU A 29 2.18 18.76 -21.24
CA GLU A 29 2.16 20.19 -21.50
C GLU A 29 1.53 20.44 -22.88
N ILE A 30 0.43 21.17 -22.92
CA ILE A 30 -0.25 21.55 -24.15
C ILE A 30 0.19 22.97 -24.55
N ARG A 31 0.87 23.08 -25.70
CA ARG A 31 1.35 24.37 -26.26
C ARG A 31 0.20 25.04 -27.01
N LEU A 32 -0.65 25.78 -26.29
CA LEU A 32 -1.85 26.46 -26.83
C LEU A 32 -1.53 27.55 -27.88
N ASP A 33 -0.29 28.04 -27.88
CA ASP A 33 0.23 28.95 -28.91
C ASP A 33 0.61 28.22 -30.20
N ARG A 34 0.77 26.90 -30.18
CA ARG A 34 1.20 26.08 -31.32
C ARG A 34 0.15 25.05 -31.77
N CYS A 35 -0.74 24.64 -30.87
CA CYS A 35 -1.85 23.77 -31.23
C CYS A 35 -3.00 24.62 -31.82
N PRO A 36 -3.60 24.19 -32.95
CA PRO A 36 -4.69 24.92 -33.62
C PRO A 36 -6.03 24.66 -32.91
N LEU A 37 -6.10 24.93 -31.62
CA LEU A 37 -7.28 24.76 -30.78
C LEU A 37 -8.02 26.07 -30.60
N ASP A 38 -9.36 26.05 -30.77
CA ASP A 38 -10.23 27.15 -30.35
C ASP A 38 -10.61 27.02 -28.86
N ILE A 39 -11.38 27.96 -28.34
CA ILE A 39 -11.74 28.00 -26.92
C ILE A 39 -12.60 26.80 -26.51
N GLU A 40 -13.57 26.39 -27.32
CA GLU A 40 -14.45 25.26 -27.04
C GLU A 40 -13.66 23.95 -27.02
N GLU A 41 -12.70 23.78 -27.93
CA GLU A 41 -11.80 22.64 -27.97
C GLU A 41 -10.84 22.59 -26.76
N ILE A 42 -10.35 23.76 -26.29
CA ILE A 42 -9.55 23.85 -25.07
C ILE A 42 -10.38 23.43 -23.85
N GLU A 43 -11.58 23.96 -23.69
CA GLU A 43 -12.49 23.59 -22.61
C GLU A 43 -12.81 22.08 -22.62
N SER A 44 -13.11 21.53 -23.79
CA SER A 44 -13.36 20.10 -23.97
C SER A 44 -12.17 19.24 -23.56
N LEU A 45 -10.95 19.59 -24.02
CA LEU A 45 -9.73 18.83 -23.72
C LEU A 45 -9.41 18.81 -22.22
N PHE A 46 -9.43 19.98 -21.59
CA PHE A 46 -9.01 20.09 -20.19
C PHE A 46 -10.06 19.56 -19.21
N SER A 47 -11.34 19.58 -19.58
CA SER A 47 -12.40 19.01 -18.72
C SER A 47 -12.56 17.50 -18.83
N SER A 48 -12.15 16.88 -19.94
CA SER A 48 -12.33 15.44 -20.19
C SER A 48 -11.09 14.58 -19.90
N SER A 49 -9.92 15.19 -19.71
CA SER A 49 -8.66 14.45 -19.59
C SER A 49 -8.42 13.90 -18.18
N ASP A 50 -8.23 12.59 -18.05
CA ASP A 50 -7.74 11.95 -16.82
C ASP A 50 -6.23 12.16 -16.60
N THR A 51 -5.48 12.55 -17.65
CA THR A 51 -4.07 12.86 -17.56
C THR A 51 -3.89 14.30 -17.09
N PRO A 52 -3.08 14.58 -16.04
CA PRO A 52 -2.81 15.95 -15.62
C PRO A 52 -2.22 16.81 -16.74
N LEU A 53 -2.87 17.93 -17.06
CA LEU A 53 -2.46 18.81 -18.14
C LEU A 53 -1.85 20.12 -17.61
N VAL A 54 -0.78 20.58 -18.30
CA VAL A 54 -0.17 21.89 -18.12
C VAL A 54 -0.62 22.77 -19.27
N ALA A 55 -1.35 23.85 -19.00
CA ALA A 55 -1.70 24.86 -19.98
C ALA A 55 -0.52 25.82 -20.17
N THR A 56 0.04 25.86 -21.38
CA THR A 56 1.15 26.76 -21.75
C THR A 56 0.82 27.53 -23.02
N CYS A 57 0.89 28.86 -22.96
CA CYS A 57 0.74 29.73 -24.13
C CYS A 57 1.86 30.76 -24.11
N ARG A 58 2.90 30.57 -24.95
CA ARG A 58 4.07 31.43 -25.03
C ARG A 58 3.78 32.65 -25.90
N VAL A 59 4.29 33.80 -25.45
CA VAL A 59 4.20 35.08 -26.19
C VAL A 59 5.59 35.64 -26.49
N VAL A 60 6.56 35.41 -25.57
CA VAL A 60 7.94 35.87 -25.70
C VAL A 60 8.83 34.73 -26.20
N ASP A 61 9.95 35.06 -26.82
CA ASP A 61 10.98 34.16 -27.34
C ASP A 61 10.50 33.25 -28.49
N ASP A 62 9.95 32.10 -28.17
CA ASP A 62 9.52 31.08 -29.14
C ASP A 62 7.97 30.98 -29.27
N GLY A 63 7.26 31.94 -28.70
CA GLY A 63 5.80 32.02 -28.73
C GLY A 63 5.27 32.78 -29.93
N ASN A 64 3.98 32.60 -30.18
CA ASN A 64 3.22 33.31 -31.20
C ASN A 64 1.97 33.94 -30.55
N GLY A 65 1.61 35.16 -30.99
CA GLY A 65 0.38 35.80 -30.55
C GLY A 65 0.59 36.97 -29.59
N THR A 66 -0.48 37.42 -29.01
CA THR A 66 -0.56 38.54 -28.07
C THR A 66 -0.83 38.06 -26.64
N TRP A 67 -0.57 38.94 -25.66
CA TRP A 67 -0.91 38.64 -24.28
C TRP A 67 -2.43 38.52 -24.04
N GLU A 68 -3.23 39.20 -24.83
CA GLU A 68 -4.70 39.12 -24.79
C GLU A 68 -5.18 37.73 -25.21
N GLU A 69 -4.69 37.22 -26.34
CA GLU A 69 -5.01 35.87 -26.82
C GLU A 69 -4.49 34.79 -25.87
N ALA A 70 -3.28 34.96 -25.33
CA ALA A 70 -2.72 34.00 -24.36
C ALA A 70 -3.54 33.98 -23.07
N GLU A 71 -3.97 35.13 -22.58
CA GLU A 71 -4.81 35.23 -21.39
C GLU A 71 -6.16 34.54 -21.58
N GLU A 72 -6.81 34.75 -22.73
CA GLU A 72 -8.09 34.11 -23.06
C GLU A 72 -7.97 32.59 -23.07
N LYS A 73 -7.01 32.02 -23.80
CA LYS A 73 -6.78 30.58 -23.88
C LYS A 73 -6.39 29.96 -22.54
N LEU A 74 -5.49 30.61 -21.78
CA LEU A 74 -5.05 30.14 -20.47
C LEU A 74 -6.19 30.19 -19.44
N THR A 75 -7.08 31.20 -19.52
CA THR A 75 -8.25 31.29 -18.64
C THR A 75 -9.22 30.14 -18.93
N ALA A 76 -9.54 29.90 -20.19
CA ALA A 76 -10.40 28.79 -20.59
C ALA A 76 -9.86 27.43 -20.11
N ALA A 77 -8.56 27.18 -20.26
CA ALA A 77 -7.92 25.95 -19.78
C ALA A 77 -8.00 25.81 -18.24
N VAL A 78 -7.79 26.89 -17.49
CA VAL A 78 -7.89 26.91 -16.03
C VAL A 78 -9.31 26.65 -15.56
N GLU A 79 -10.30 27.31 -16.14
CA GLU A 79 -11.71 27.14 -15.83
C GLU A 79 -12.21 25.72 -16.16
N ALA A 80 -11.62 25.09 -17.19
CA ALA A 80 -11.90 23.71 -17.58
C ALA A 80 -11.12 22.64 -16.78
N GLY A 81 -10.30 23.02 -15.78
CA GLY A 81 -9.68 22.05 -14.87
C GLY A 81 -8.22 21.73 -15.16
N ALA A 82 -7.46 22.64 -15.80
CA ALA A 82 -6.02 22.48 -15.95
C ALA A 82 -5.34 22.22 -14.59
N ALA A 83 -4.53 21.15 -14.50
CA ALA A 83 -3.78 20.84 -13.28
C ALA A 83 -2.70 21.90 -13.00
N PHE A 84 -2.07 22.42 -14.06
CA PHE A 84 -1.02 23.43 -14.00
C PHE A 84 -1.22 24.49 -15.08
N LEU A 85 -0.78 25.72 -14.77
CA LEU A 85 -0.66 26.81 -15.72
C LEU A 85 0.77 27.33 -15.74
N ASP A 86 1.45 27.30 -16.90
CA ASP A 86 2.80 27.86 -17.08
C ASP A 86 2.72 29.27 -17.68
N LEU A 87 3.11 30.27 -16.89
CA LEU A 87 3.12 31.67 -17.29
C LEU A 87 4.54 32.26 -17.22
N GLU A 88 4.99 32.80 -18.34
CA GLU A 88 6.31 33.49 -18.45
C GLU A 88 6.40 34.67 -17.48
N ILE A 89 7.61 34.88 -16.92
CA ILE A 89 7.86 35.96 -15.97
C ILE A 89 7.73 37.36 -16.61
N GLU A 90 7.85 37.41 -17.92
CA GLU A 90 7.71 38.59 -18.75
C GLU A 90 6.27 39.06 -18.93
N ALA A 91 5.27 38.21 -18.57
CA ALA A 91 3.87 38.55 -18.67
C ALA A 91 3.52 39.87 -17.95
N PRO A 92 2.67 40.73 -18.57
CA PRO A 92 2.22 41.96 -17.93
C PRO A 92 1.65 41.71 -16.55
N LYS A 93 1.96 42.56 -15.59
CA LYS A 93 1.62 42.40 -14.19
C LYS A 93 0.10 42.17 -13.97
N GLU A 94 -0.74 42.83 -14.75
CA GLU A 94 -2.19 42.74 -14.61
C GLU A 94 -2.72 41.41 -15.16
N VAL A 95 -2.16 40.88 -16.27
CA VAL A 95 -2.43 39.54 -16.79
C VAL A 95 -2.07 38.49 -15.74
N GLY A 96 -0.86 38.57 -15.18
CA GLY A 96 -0.40 37.66 -14.14
C GLY A 96 -1.29 37.66 -12.88
N LYS A 97 -1.85 38.80 -12.50
CA LYS A 97 -2.78 38.89 -11.35
C LYS A 97 -4.13 38.21 -11.65
N ARG A 98 -4.69 38.44 -12.85
CA ARG A 98 -5.97 37.86 -13.23
C ARG A 98 -5.86 36.33 -13.33
N LEU A 99 -4.86 35.81 -14.03
CA LEU A 99 -4.60 34.37 -14.13
C LEU A 99 -4.33 33.70 -12.78
N ARG A 100 -3.56 34.39 -11.89
CA ARG A 100 -3.36 33.87 -10.53
C ARG A 100 -4.66 33.77 -9.74
N ARG A 101 -5.57 34.73 -9.90
CA ARG A 101 -6.88 34.68 -9.26
C ARG A 101 -7.70 33.49 -9.80
N ALA A 102 -7.74 33.31 -11.12
CA ALA A 102 -8.39 32.16 -11.73
C ALA A 102 -7.79 30.83 -11.23
N CYS A 103 -6.46 30.69 -11.22
CA CYS A 103 -5.80 29.49 -10.67
C CYS A 103 -6.23 29.20 -9.21
N THR A 104 -6.30 30.24 -8.36
CA THR A 104 -6.75 30.06 -6.96
C THR A 104 -8.21 29.66 -6.87
N GLU A 105 -9.07 30.17 -7.74
CA GLU A 105 -10.51 29.91 -7.77
C GLU A 105 -10.81 28.47 -8.23
N TYR A 106 -10.08 28.00 -9.25
CA TYR A 106 -10.31 26.68 -9.87
C TYR A 106 -9.33 25.59 -9.42
N GLY A 107 -8.42 25.87 -8.49
CA GLY A 107 -7.50 24.88 -7.92
C GLY A 107 -6.32 24.50 -8.81
N THR A 108 -5.97 25.32 -9.79
CA THR A 108 -4.83 25.13 -10.70
C THR A 108 -3.52 25.62 -10.06
N THR A 109 -2.45 24.82 -10.15
CA THR A 109 -1.12 25.21 -9.65
C THR A 109 -0.40 26.12 -10.65
N MET A 110 0.04 27.31 -10.23
CA MET A 110 0.73 28.27 -11.10
C MET A 110 2.24 28.01 -11.16
N ILE A 111 2.75 27.74 -12.36
CA ILE A 111 4.17 27.71 -12.68
C ILE A 111 4.58 29.10 -13.21
N ARG A 112 5.60 29.70 -12.61
CA ARG A 112 6.23 30.91 -13.18
C ARG A 112 7.56 30.53 -13.80
N SER A 113 7.67 30.76 -15.11
CA SER A 113 8.81 30.27 -15.89
C SER A 113 9.67 31.40 -16.45
N SER A 114 10.96 31.12 -16.58
CA SER A 114 11.92 31.97 -17.30
C SER A 114 12.85 31.10 -18.15
N HIS A 115 13.09 31.54 -19.39
CA HIS A 115 13.90 30.82 -20.36
C HIS A 115 15.08 31.72 -20.81
N PHE A 116 16.30 31.15 -20.81
CA PHE A 116 17.52 31.81 -21.20
C PHE A 116 18.11 31.11 -22.43
N PHE A 117 17.64 31.44 -23.62
CA PHE A 117 18.08 30.82 -24.88
C PHE A 117 19.48 31.24 -25.31
N ALA A 118 19.95 32.41 -24.96
CA ALA A 118 21.28 32.93 -25.38
C ALA A 118 22.46 32.27 -24.64
N GLY A 119 22.21 31.72 -23.45
CA GLY A 119 23.20 31.09 -22.58
C GLY A 119 22.77 31.11 -21.11
N THR A 120 23.53 30.47 -20.26
CA THR A 120 23.27 30.42 -18.81
C THR A 120 23.79 31.68 -18.14
N PRO A 121 22.94 32.45 -17.44
CA PRO A 121 23.37 33.66 -16.72
C PRO A 121 24.25 33.36 -15.50
N SER A 122 24.76 34.42 -14.86
CA SER A 122 25.47 34.29 -13.59
C SER A 122 24.55 33.82 -12.46
N ASP A 123 25.14 33.28 -11.40
CA ASP A 123 24.43 32.80 -10.20
C ASP A 123 23.49 33.85 -9.60
N ASP A 124 23.94 35.10 -9.55
CA ASP A 124 23.13 36.19 -9.00
C ASP A 124 21.88 36.47 -9.84
N VAL A 125 22.01 36.42 -11.18
CA VAL A 125 20.88 36.61 -12.09
C VAL A 125 19.90 35.46 -11.96
N LEU A 126 20.40 34.21 -11.91
CA LEU A 126 19.54 33.03 -11.73
C LEU A 126 18.78 33.10 -10.40
N ARG A 127 19.45 33.39 -9.29
CA ARG A 127 18.83 33.55 -7.96
C ARG A 127 17.77 34.64 -7.95
N ASN A 128 18.10 35.83 -8.49
CA ASN A 128 17.16 36.92 -8.56
C ASN A 128 15.93 36.58 -9.43
N THR A 129 16.12 35.80 -10.48
CA THR A 129 14.99 35.32 -11.32
C THR A 129 14.09 34.36 -10.55
N VAL A 130 14.65 33.41 -9.81
CA VAL A 130 13.88 32.50 -8.92
C VAL A 130 13.06 33.33 -7.92
N GLU A 131 13.68 34.30 -7.22
CA GLU A 131 12.97 35.14 -6.26
C GLU A 131 11.89 36.02 -6.93
N LYS A 132 12.14 36.50 -8.14
CA LYS A 132 11.15 37.25 -8.91
C LYS A 132 9.96 36.37 -9.29
N CYS A 133 10.19 35.12 -9.76
CA CYS A 133 9.12 34.17 -10.07
C CYS A 133 8.23 33.89 -8.84
N ARG A 134 8.82 33.68 -7.67
CA ARG A 134 8.10 33.52 -6.39
C ARG A 134 7.28 34.74 -6.03
N LYS A 135 7.88 35.91 -6.10
CA LYS A 135 7.21 37.17 -5.77
C LYS A 135 6.01 37.46 -6.67
N PHE A 136 6.06 37.02 -7.92
CA PHE A 136 4.94 37.09 -8.86
C PHE A 136 3.97 35.93 -8.81
N GLY A 137 4.03 35.13 -7.74
CA GLY A 137 3.02 34.15 -7.40
C GLY A 137 3.22 32.74 -7.96
N GLY A 138 4.45 32.40 -8.34
CA GLY A 138 4.79 31.02 -8.70
C GLY A 138 4.75 30.10 -7.47
N GLU A 139 3.88 29.11 -7.51
CA GLU A 139 3.90 27.97 -6.58
C GLU A 139 4.99 27.00 -6.99
N ILE A 140 5.22 26.88 -8.30
CA ILE A 140 6.39 26.23 -8.89
C ILE A 140 7.17 27.28 -9.67
N VAL A 141 8.49 27.29 -9.49
CA VAL A 141 9.40 28.12 -10.29
C VAL A 141 10.07 27.25 -11.35
N LYS A 142 10.01 27.65 -12.63
CA LYS A 142 10.66 26.94 -13.73
C LYS A 142 11.77 27.78 -14.34
N ILE A 143 13.00 27.26 -14.34
CA ILE A 143 14.19 27.90 -14.96
C ILE A 143 14.75 26.94 -16.01
N ALA A 144 14.80 27.38 -17.26
CA ALA A 144 15.42 26.67 -18.36
C ALA A 144 16.50 27.55 -19.01
N ALA A 145 17.77 27.14 -18.99
CA ALA A 145 18.88 27.95 -19.51
C ALA A 145 19.75 27.14 -20.49
N MET A 146 20.15 27.76 -21.59
CA MET A 146 21.03 27.15 -22.58
C MET A 146 22.43 26.95 -22.00
N ALA A 147 22.90 25.72 -21.92
CA ALA A 147 24.24 25.38 -21.46
C ALA A 147 25.22 25.30 -22.63
N LYS A 148 26.36 25.98 -22.52
CA LYS A 148 27.51 25.90 -23.43
C LYS A 148 28.66 25.09 -22.82
N SER A 149 28.65 24.88 -21.53
CA SER A 149 29.67 24.15 -20.77
C SER A 149 29.08 23.35 -19.61
N GLY A 150 29.87 22.42 -19.02
CA GLY A 150 29.49 21.73 -17.79
C GLY A 150 29.36 22.66 -16.58
N GLU A 151 30.08 23.80 -16.57
CA GLU A 151 29.94 24.81 -15.52
C GLU A 151 28.57 25.49 -15.56
N ASP A 152 28.04 25.70 -16.76
CA ASP A 152 26.69 26.21 -16.95
C ASP A 152 25.65 25.25 -16.36
N VAL A 153 25.80 23.95 -16.64
CA VAL A 153 24.93 22.92 -16.07
C VAL A 153 25.01 22.90 -14.55
N ALA A 154 26.24 22.92 -14.00
CA ALA A 154 26.45 22.92 -12.55
C ALA A 154 25.83 24.15 -11.88
N ARG A 155 25.88 25.32 -12.54
CA ARG A 155 25.27 26.56 -12.06
C ARG A 155 23.76 26.48 -11.97
N VAL A 156 23.09 25.94 -12.98
CA VAL A 156 21.63 25.75 -12.97
C VAL A 156 21.21 24.72 -11.92
N LEU A 157 21.87 23.56 -11.86
CA LEU A 157 21.58 22.52 -10.85
C LEU A 157 21.94 22.96 -9.43
N GLY A 158 22.90 23.88 -9.29
CA GLY A 158 23.26 24.48 -7.99
C GLY A 158 22.11 25.24 -7.31
N LEU A 159 21.06 25.61 -8.04
CA LEU A 159 19.86 26.21 -7.47
C LEU A 159 19.18 25.30 -6.45
N TYR A 160 19.19 23.98 -6.65
CA TYR A 160 18.56 23.03 -5.74
C TYR A 160 19.23 22.96 -4.36
N SER A 161 20.54 23.06 -4.27
CA SER A 161 21.27 23.01 -2.99
C SER A 161 20.97 24.21 -2.08
N GLN A 162 20.55 25.33 -2.66
CA GLN A 162 20.15 26.53 -1.92
C GLN A 162 18.73 26.43 -1.39
N GLU A 163 17.86 25.70 -2.10
CA GLU A 163 16.46 25.47 -1.70
C GLU A 163 16.35 24.59 -0.46
N GLN A 164 17.22 23.59 -0.32
CA GLN A 164 17.24 22.70 0.84
C GLN A 164 17.57 23.41 2.16
N THR A 165 18.20 24.60 2.09
CA THR A 165 18.58 25.40 3.26
C THR A 165 17.53 26.44 3.68
N THR A 166 16.52 26.67 2.85
CA THR A 166 15.45 27.64 3.12
C THR A 166 14.10 26.92 3.26
N GLN A 167 13.43 27.07 4.40
CA GLN A 167 12.03 26.60 4.62
C GLN A 167 11.06 27.39 3.72
N ARG A 168 11.10 27.20 2.40
CA ARG A 168 10.27 27.97 1.46
C ARG A 168 9.22 27.12 0.76
N GLN A 169 8.07 27.76 0.50
CA GLN A 169 6.83 27.14 0.05
C GLN A 169 6.72 26.84 -1.47
N ALA A 170 7.68 27.27 -2.31
CA ALA A 170 7.60 27.06 -3.76
C ALA A 170 8.55 25.98 -4.24
N GLU A 171 8.06 25.05 -5.05
CA GLU A 171 8.86 24.01 -5.68
C GLU A 171 9.70 24.56 -6.85
N LEU A 172 10.80 23.88 -7.19
CA LEU A 172 11.73 24.31 -8.24
C LEU A 172 11.83 23.25 -9.35
N ILE A 173 11.71 23.70 -10.59
CA ILE A 173 12.08 22.98 -11.81
C ILE A 173 13.23 23.76 -12.46
N ALA A 174 14.43 23.24 -12.41
CA ALA A 174 15.59 23.89 -13.02
C ALA A 174 16.44 22.87 -13.79
N PHE A 175 16.65 23.13 -15.07
CA PHE A 175 17.46 22.29 -15.94
C PHE A 175 18.09 23.13 -17.07
N SER A 176 19.12 22.57 -17.70
CA SER A 176 19.79 23.19 -18.82
C SER A 176 19.28 22.67 -20.16
N MET A 177 19.22 23.55 -21.15
CA MET A 177 18.92 23.24 -22.55
C MET A 177 20.21 22.98 -23.34
N GLY A 178 20.06 22.46 -24.56
CA GLY A 178 21.18 22.09 -25.44
C GLY A 178 21.72 20.69 -25.11
N GLU A 179 22.54 20.15 -26.02
CA GLU A 179 23.09 18.81 -25.87
C GLU A 179 23.96 18.67 -24.61
N THR A 180 24.75 19.70 -24.28
CA THR A 180 25.53 19.77 -23.04
C THR A 180 24.65 19.71 -21.80
N GLY A 181 23.42 20.26 -21.86
CA GLY A 181 22.45 20.31 -20.78
C GLY A 181 21.57 19.06 -20.67
N ARG A 182 21.59 18.15 -21.64
CA ARG A 182 20.64 17.04 -21.77
C ARG A 182 20.46 16.23 -20.48
N ALA A 183 21.57 15.84 -19.84
CA ALA A 183 21.55 15.04 -18.62
C ALA A 183 20.91 15.76 -17.41
N SER A 184 20.93 17.11 -17.39
CA SER A 184 20.36 17.88 -16.29
C SER A 184 18.84 17.71 -16.14
N ARG A 185 18.14 17.34 -17.22
CA ARG A 185 16.69 17.04 -17.19
C ARG A 185 16.35 15.79 -16.38
N LEU A 186 17.26 14.83 -16.34
CA LEU A 186 17.15 13.65 -15.48
C LEU A 186 17.63 13.97 -14.06
N GLU A 187 18.75 14.71 -13.95
CA GLU A 187 19.35 15.02 -12.65
C GLU A 187 18.47 15.95 -11.81
N CYS A 188 17.70 16.86 -12.43
CA CYS A 188 16.77 17.72 -11.70
C CYS A 188 15.73 16.92 -10.89
N LEU A 189 15.26 15.76 -11.39
CA LEU A 189 14.36 14.87 -10.66
C LEU A 189 15.01 14.30 -9.39
N ARG A 190 16.29 13.89 -9.48
CA ARG A 190 17.06 13.39 -8.34
C ARG A 190 17.31 14.45 -7.27
N LEU A 191 17.37 15.70 -7.70
CA LEU A 191 17.56 16.86 -6.82
C LEU A 191 16.26 17.40 -6.21
N GLY A 192 15.10 16.83 -6.57
CA GLY A 192 13.81 17.16 -5.96
C GLY A 192 12.87 18.01 -6.82
N SER A 193 13.11 18.09 -8.15
CA SER A 193 12.11 18.66 -9.06
C SER A 193 10.81 17.84 -9.02
N PRO A 194 9.63 18.48 -8.96
CA PRO A 194 8.36 17.75 -8.96
C PRO A 194 8.15 16.95 -10.26
N PHE A 195 8.62 17.46 -11.37
CA PHE A 195 8.63 16.79 -12.68
C PHE A 195 9.69 17.38 -13.61
N THR A 196 9.91 16.71 -14.74
CA THR A 196 10.78 17.19 -15.82
C THR A 196 10.06 17.10 -17.16
N TYR A 197 10.64 17.71 -18.20
CA TYR A 197 10.04 17.80 -19.53
C TYR A 197 10.74 16.89 -20.54
N ALA A 198 9.94 16.18 -21.33
CA ALA A 198 10.38 15.34 -22.45
C ALA A 198 9.65 15.72 -23.75
N ALA A 199 10.22 15.41 -24.88
CA ALA A 199 9.58 15.49 -26.20
C ALA A 199 8.72 14.23 -26.43
N LEU A 200 7.66 14.33 -27.21
CA LEU A 200 6.86 13.17 -27.60
C LEU A 200 7.73 12.18 -28.39
N ASN A 201 8.49 12.66 -29.35
CA ASN A 201 9.46 11.92 -30.16
C ASN A 201 10.60 12.84 -30.64
N ASP A 202 11.60 12.29 -31.33
CA ASP A 202 12.79 13.03 -31.78
C ASP A 202 12.46 14.22 -32.73
N ASN A 203 11.40 14.10 -33.52
CA ASN A 203 11.01 15.13 -34.47
C ASN A 203 10.21 16.28 -33.85
N GLU A 204 9.76 16.12 -32.61
CA GLU A 204 8.88 17.05 -31.92
C GLU A 204 9.54 17.70 -30.69
N ALA A 205 10.86 17.71 -30.62
CA ALA A 205 11.59 18.36 -29.55
C ALA A 205 11.29 19.86 -29.54
N ALA A 206 10.69 20.36 -28.45
CA ALA A 206 10.37 21.78 -28.25
C ALA A 206 11.63 22.62 -27.96
N ALA A 207 12.72 21.99 -27.54
CA ALA A 207 14.00 22.62 -27.25
C ALA A 207 15.17 21.66 -27.52
N PRO A 208 16.35 22.18 -27.91
CA PRO A 208 17.54 21.37 -28.14
C PRO A 208 17.94 20.55 -26.91
N GLY A 209 18.40 19.28 -27.13
CA GLY A 209 18.82 18.38 -26.05
C GLY A 209 17.69 17.83 -25.20
N GLN A 210 16.47 17.84 -25.70
CA GLN A 210 15.33 17.23 -25.04
C GLN A 210 15.37 15.70 -25.25
N TRP A 211 15.15 14.93 -24.17
CA TRP A 211 14.93 13.49 -24.26
C TRP A 211 13.56 13.23 -24.86
N THR A 212 13.41 12.12 -25.60
CA THR A 212 12.07 11.61 -25.91
C THR A 212 11.41 11.08 -24.65
N TYR A 213 10.09 11.01 -24.65
CA TYR A 213 9.33 10.46 -23.52
C TYR A 213 9.74 9.02 -23.19
N SER A 214 9.89 8.18 -24.21
CA SER A 214 10.31 6.78 -24.04
C SER A 214 11.73 6.65 -23.48
N GLU A 215 12.70 7.43 -23.98
CA GLU A 215 14.07 7.47 -23.43
C GLU A 215 14.06 7.92 -21.96
N MET A 216 13.29 8.97 -21.63
CA MET A 216 13.21 9.48 -20.27
C MET A 216 12.58 8.48 -19.32
N ILE A 217 11.49 7.80 -19.74
CA ILE A 217 10.88 6.69 -19.00
C ILE A 217 11.90 5.58 -18.74
N ALA A 218 12.64 5.17 -19.77
CA ALA A 218 13.67 4.14 -19.63
C ALA A 218 14.80 4.58 -18.68
N ALA A 219 15.22 5.84 -18.73
CA ALA A 219 16.28 6.37 -17.86
C ALA A 219 15.85 6.51 -16.39
N VAL A 220 14.57 6.85 -16.13
CA VAL A 220 14.03 7.04 -14.77
C VAL A 220 13.60 5.72 -14.13
N TYR A 221 12.90 4.87 -14.88
CA TYR A 221 12.26 3.66 -14.37
C TYR A 221 12.95 2.35 -14.82
N GLY A 222 14.00 2.46 -15.62
CA GLY A 222 14.64 1.33 -16.27
C GLY A 222 13.91 0.86 -17.54
N GLU A 223 14.54 -0.02 -18.32
CA GLU A 223 13.84 -0.72 -19.41
C GLU A 223 12.74 -1.57 -18.79
N ARG A 224 11.50 -1.29 -19.16
CA ARG A 224 10.37 -2.14 -18.76
C ARG A 224 10.46 -3.45 -19.52
N ARG A 225 11.18 -4.43 -18.96
CA ARG A 225 11.05 -5.81 -19.41
C ARG A 225 9.69 -6.31 -18.95
N PRO A 226 8.91 -6.95 -19.83
CA PRO A 226 7.69 -7.61 -19.40
C PRO A 226 8.03 -8.56 -18.24
N LEU A 227 7.26 -8.49 -17.16
CA LEU A 227 7.36 -9.47 -16.09
C LEU A 227 6.87 -10.81 -16.67
N HIS A 228 7.71 -11.83 -16.60
CA HIS A 228 7.35 -13.18 -17.01
C HIS A 228 7.87 -14.17 -15.99
N CYS A 229 6.97 -14.96 -15.45
CA CYS A 229 7.31 -16.04 -14.54
C CYS A 229 7.24 -17.37 -15.28
N ASP A 230 8.41 -17.98 -15.54
CA ASP A 230 8.50 -19.29 -16.19
C ASP A 230 7.82 -20.40 -15.40
N THR A 231 7.82 -20.26 -14.08
CA THR A 231 7.20 -21.19 -13.13
C THR A 231 6.18 -20.48 -12.25
N ALA A 232 5.21 -21.22 -11.74
CA ALA A 232 4.30 -20.70 -10.75
C ALA A 232 5.04 -20.41 -9.42
N LEU A 233 4.73 -19.26 -8.82
CA LEU A 233 5.26 -18.86 -7.52
C LEU A 233 4.35 -19.41 -6.42
N ASN A 234 4.89 -20.27 -5.56
CA ASN A 234 4.16 -20.71 -4.38
C ASN A 234 4.16 -19.61 -3.31
N MET A 235 2.97 -19.18 -2.90
CA MET A 235 2.85 -18.10 -1.91
C MET A 235 3.28 -18.58 -0.53
N PRO A 236 3.97 -17.71 0.26
CA PRO A 236 4.32 -18.04 1.63
C PRO A 236 3.05 -18.23 2.48
N ALA A 237 3.16 -18.95 3.57
CA ALA A 237 2.06 -19.13 4.51
C ALA A 237 1.53 -17.81 5.07
N SER A 238 0.21 -17.72 5.23
CA SER A 238 -0.43 -16.56 5.83
C SER A 238 0.07 -16.30 7.25
N LYS A 239 0.75 -15.18 7.42
CA LYS A 239 1.26 -14.72 8.71
C LYS A 239 0.15 -14.59 9.75
N SER A 240 -1.04 -14.16 9.31
CA SER A 240 -2.20 -13.96 10.18
C SER A 240 -2.77 -15.29 10.70
N PHE A 241 -2.81 -16.34 9.88
CA PHE A 241 -3.18 -17.68 10.32
C PHE A 241 -2.09 -18.30 11.18
N ALA A 242 -0.83 -18.23 10.75
CA ALA A 242 0.30 -18.88 11.43
C ALA A 242 0.43 -18.45 12.89
N GLN A 243 0.43 -17.14 13.18
CA GLN A 243 0.55 -16.66 14.57
C GLN A 243 -0.60 -17.14 15.46
N ARG A 244 -1.84 -17.13 14.95
CA ARG A 244 -3.01 -17.64 15.70
C ARG A 244 -2.89 -19.13 15.96
N ALA A 245 -2.52 -19.92 14.95
CA ALA A 245 -2.36 -21.36 15.07
C ALA A 245 -1.21 -21.74 16.01
N ILE A 246 -0.06 -21.05 15.95
CA ILE A 246 1.09 -21.27 16.85
C ILE A 246 0.70 -21.03 18.31
N ILE A 247 0.01 -19.91 18.61
CA ILE A 247 -0.43 -19.63 19.99
C ILE A 247 -1.53 -20.59 20.43
N ALA A 248 -2.49 -20.95 19.56
CA ALA A 248 -3.51 -21.95 19.88
C ALA A 248 -2.89 -23.33 20.17
N ALA A 249 -1.91 -23.75 19.36
CA ALA A 249 -1.15 -24.99 19.58
C ALA A 249 -0.34 -24.95 20.89
N ALA A 250 0.24 -23.81 21.25
CA ALA A 250 0.95 -23.64 22.53
C ALA A 250 0.03 -23.79 23.75
N LEU A 251 -1.25 -23.39 23.61
CA LEU A 251 -2.27 -23.51 24.65
C LEU A 251 -2.95 -24.89 24.69
N ALA A 252 -2.77 -25.71 23.66
CA ALA A 252 -3.38 -27.03 23.56
C ALA A 252 -2.72 -28.06 24.51
N ASP A 253 -3.48 -29.05 24.93
CA ASP A 253 -2.98 -30.16 25.75
C ASP A 253 -2.63 -31.35 24.83
N GLY A 254 -1.41 -31.40 24.32
CA GLY A 254 -0.91 -32.40 23.40
C GLY A 254 -0.12 -31.84 22.24
N GLU A 255 0.11 -32.67 21.21
CA GLU A 255 0.95 -32.34 20.08
C GLU A 255 0.10 -31.92 18.87
N SER A 256 0.34 -30.74 18.34
CA SER A 256 -0.27 -30.18 17.13
C SER A 256 0.73 -30.16 15.98
N ARG A 257 0.22 -30.33 14.75
CA ARG A 257 1.00 -30.31 13.53
C ARG A 257 0.51 -29.17 12.62
N LEU A 258 1.38 -28.20 12.35
CA LEU A 258 1.09 -27.06 11.48
C LEU A 258 1.87 -27.24 10.17
N GLU A 259 1.16 -27.54 9.10
CA GLU A 259 1.73 -27.75 7.76
C GLU A 259 1.76 -26.44 6.97
N GLY A 260 2.63 -26.36 5.95
CA GLY A 260 2.74 -25.18 5.08
C GLY A 260 3.39 -23.97 5.74
N TYR A 261 4.00 -24.08 6.91
CA TYR A 261 4.63 -22.97 7.61
C TYR A 261 5.72 -22.30 6.79
N SER A 262 5.72 -20.95 6.78
CA SER A 262 6.78 -20.13 6.22
C SER A 262 7.42 -19.27 7.31
N PRO A 263 8.77 -19.28 7.44
CA PRO A 263 9.47 -18.44 8.41
C PRO A 263 9.38 -16.96 8.06
N CYS A 264 9.08 -16.15 9.06
CA CYS A 264 9.21 -14.70 9.03
C CYS A 264 9.37 -14.18 10.46
N GLY A 265 9.87 -12.96 10.63
CA GLY A 265 10.16 -12.43 11.96
C GLY A 265 8.97 -12.44 12.93
N ASP A 266 7.76 -12.20 12.43
CA ASP A 266 6.53 -12.24 13.24
C ASP A 266 6.16 -13.67 13.67
N ASN A 267 6.33 -14.67 12.80
CA ASN A 267 6.08 -16.07 13.11
C ASN A 267 7.13 -16.65 14.04
N GLU A 268 8.39 -16.26 13.88
CA GLU A 268 9.47 -16.64 14.80
C GLU A 268 9.24 -16.06 16.20
N ALA A 269 8.77 -14.80 16.30
CA ALA A 269 8.38 -14.22 17.57
C ALA A 269 7.21 -15.00 18.22
N ALA A 270 6.25 -15.46 17.44
CA ALA A 270 5.16 -16.31 17.97
C ALA A 270 5.67 -17.67 18.48
N ILE A 271 6.65 -18.26 17.80
CA ILE A 271 7.32 -19.50 18.27
C ILE A 271 8.05 -19.24 19.59
N GLU A 272 8.79 -18.13 19.72
CA GLU A 272 9.49 -17.80 20.97
C GLU A 272 8.49 -17.54 22.12
N VAL A 273 7.37 -16.88 21.84
CA VAL A 273 6.28 -16.72 22.83
C VAL A 273 5.71 -18.09 23.20
N ALA A 274 5.45 -18.99 22.24
CA ALA A 274 4.96 -20.34 22.51
C ALA A 274 5.93 -21.12 23.45
N LYS A 275 7.23 -21.05 23.18
CA LYS A 275 8.28 -21.65 24.04
C LYS A 275 8.30 -21.02 25.44
N ALA A 276 8.14 -19.69 25.52
CA ALA A 276 8.09 -18.99 26.82
C ALA A 276 6.87 -19.40 27.66
N LEU A 277 5.75 -19.77 27.01
CA LEU A 277 4.57 -20.33 27.67
C LEU A 277 4.75 -21.80 28.11
N GLY A 278 5.85 -22.43 27.73
CA GLY A 278 6.18 -23.82 28.09
C GLY A 278 5.93 -24.86 27.00
N ALA A 279 5.63 -24.44 25.77
CA ALA A 279 5.49 -25.37 24.65
C ALA A 279 6.85 -25.81 24.09
N GLU A 280 6.93 -27.06 23.60
CA GLU A 280 8.07 -27.56 22.84
C GLU A 280 7.76 -27.40 21.34
N VAL A 281 8.64 -26.71 20.60
CA VAL A 281 8.45 -26.44 19.16
C VAL A 281 9.59 -27.08 18.36
N ARG A 282 9.25 -27.85 17.34
CA ARG A 282 10.19 -28.45 16.38
C ARG A 282 9.76 -28.04 14.96
N ALA A 283 10.72 -27.69 14.12
CA ALA A 283 10.51 -27.40 12.70
C ALA A 283 11.17 -28.49 11.86
N GLU A 284 10.41 -29.09 10.97
CA GLU A 284 10.91 -30.08 10.02
C GLU A 284 10.68 -29.54 8.61
N THR A 285 11.76 -29.27 7.89
CA THR A 285 11.69 -28.89 6.48
C THR A 285 11.69 -30.16 5.63
N ALA A 286 10.69 -30.34 4.78
CA ALA A 286 10.69 -31.44 3.82
C ALA A 286 11.94 -31.30 2.93
N GLY A 287 12.82 -32.30 2.98
CA GLY A 287 14.07 -32.29 2.24
C GLY A 287 13.81 -32.24 0.74
N VAL A 288 14.53 -31.37 0.02
CA VAL A 288 14.59 -31.37 -1.42
C VAL A 288 15.09 -32.77 -1.85
N ARG A 289 14.22 -33.59 -2.44
CA ARG A 289 14.65 -34.83 -3.11
C ARG A 289 15.51 -34.43 -4.30
N SER A 290 16.78 -34.82 -4.26
CA SER A 290 17.79 -34.52 -5.29
C SER A 290 17.72 -35.43 -6.53
N ASP A 291 16.61 -36.08 -6.78
CA ASP A 291 16.46 -36.94 -7.97
C ASP A 291 15.77 -36.20 -9.10
N LEU A 292 16.60 -35.57 -9.92
CA LEU A 292 16.28 -34.88 -11.19
C LEU A 292 15.86 -35.87 -12.29
N SER A 293 14.79 -36.63 -12.14
CA SER A 293 14.36 -37.53 -13.23
C SER A 293 12.86 -37.72 -13.43
N ASP A 294 12.01 -36.90 -12.81
CA ASP A 294 10.60 -36.94 -13.19
C ASP A 294 9.97 -35.54 -13.17
N SER A 295 9.32 -35.20 -14.28
CA SER A 295 8.70 -33.90 -14.57
C SER A 295 7.29 -33.79 -13.95
N SER A 296 7.10 -34.27 -12.74
CA SER A 296 5.89 -34.05 -11.97
C SER A 296 6.12 -32.90 -10.98
N THR A 297 5.30 -31.88 -11.08
CA THR A 297 5.36 -30.57 -10.43
C THR A 297 5.02 -30.58 -8.94
N ASP A 298 5.44 -31.58 -8.18
CA ASP A 298 5.25 -31.63 -6.73
C ASP A 298 6.52 -31.23 -5.98
N THR A 299 6.80 -29.92 -5.95
CA THR A 299 7.73 -29.33 -4.97
C THR A 299 6.95 -28.85 -3.75
N ALA A 300 6.46 -29.75 -2.92
CA ALA A 300 6.00 -29.43 -1.59
C ALA A 300 7.21 -29.00 -0.72
N THR A 301 7.69 -27.78 -0.90
CA THR A 301 8.71 -27.15 -0.06
C THR A 301 8.03 -26.46 1.14
N GLY A 302 7.29 -27.23 1.95
CA GLY A 302 6.68 -26.71 3.16
C GLY A 302 7.48 -27.11 4.40
N THR A 303 7.70 -26.19 5.31
CA THR A 303 8.16 -26.52 6.66
C THR A 303 6.94 -26.92 7.50
N THR A 304 7.02 -28.03 8.22
CA THR A 304 6.02 -28.44 9.19
C THR A 304 6.51 -28.07 10.58
N LEU A 305 5.66 -27.38 11.36
CA LEU A 305 5.90 -27.16 12.79
C LEU A 305 5.16 -28.19 13.60
N THR A 306 5.86 -28.94 14.42
CA THR A 306 5.29 -29.80 15.47
C THR A 306 5.39 -29.07 16.79
N ILE A 307 4.24 -28.78 17.42
CA ILE A 307 4.15 -28.01 18.66
C ILE A 307 3.46 -28.88 19.72
N LYS A 308 4.22 -29.30 20.73
CA LYS A 308 3.66 -29.92 21.93
C LYS A 308 3.33 -28.79 22.91
N GLY A 309 2.04 -28.50 23.01
CA GLY A 309 1.54 -27.40 23.81
C GLY A 309 1.64 -27.67 25.32
N ALA A 310 1.64 -26.60 26.09
CA ALA A 310 1.72 -26.64 27.55
C ALA A 310 0.39 -26.98 28.23
N GLY A 311 -0.75 -26.80 27.54
CA GLY A 311 -2.08 -27.10 28.03
C GLY A 311 -2.37 -26.50 29.41
N SER A 312 -2.75 -27.38 30.36
CA SER A 312 -3.00 -26.96 31.76
C SER A 312 -1.71 -26.55 32.53
N SER A 313 -0.54 -26.83 31.98
CA SER A 313 0.78 -26.58 32.59
C SER A 313 1.43 -25.27 32.09
N VAL A 314 0.66 -24.39 31.44
CA VAL A 314 1.16 -23.08 30.99
C VAL A 314 1.86 -22.38 32.15
N ASN A 315 3.13 -22.07 31.95
CA ASN A 315 3.94 -21.27 32.87
C ASN A 315 4.06 -19.85 32.30
N MET A 316 3.42 -18.89 32.97
CA MET A 316 3.45 -17.52 32.51
C MET A 316 4.74 -16.85 32.97
N PRO A 317 5.61 -16.40 32.05
CA PRO A 317 6.86 -15.72 32.41
C PRO A 317 6.60 -14.30 32.90
N ASP A 318 7.53 -13.70 33.61
CA ASP A 318 7.45 -12.29 34.04
C ASP A 318 7.52 -11.31 32.86
N LYS A 319 8.13 -11.75 31.75
CA LYS A 319 8.32 -10.94 30.54
C LYS A 319 8.18 -11.78 29.26
N LEU A 320 7.46 -11.22 28.29
CA LEU A 320 7.33 -11.75 26.93
C LEU A 320 7.87 -10.75 25.90
N ASN A 321 8.65 -11.23 24.93
CA ASN A 321 9.06 -10.45 23.78
C ASN A 321 8.25 -10.90 22.55
N VAL A 322 7.49 -9.97 21.98
CA VAL A 322 6.61 -10.23 20.84
C VAL A 322 7.26 -9.84 19.49
N GLY A 323 8.58 -9.62 19.48
CA GLY A 323 9.32 -9.22 18.29
C GLY A 323 8.85 -7.86 17.77
N GLU A 324 8.63 -7.76 16.48
CA GLU A 324 8.06 -6.56 15.83
C GLU A 324 6.57 -6.74 15.49
N SER A 325 5.92 -7.81 15.98
CA SER A 325 4.56 -8.18 15.62
C SER A 325 3.49 -7.39 16.39
N GLY A 326 2.80 -6.50 15.68
CA GLY A 326 1.63 -5.81 16.20
C GLY A 326 0.42 -6.71 16.45
N LEU A 327 0.27 -7.78 15.67
CA LEU A 327 -0.78 -8.78 15.89
C LEU A 327 -0.50 -9.58 17.16
N LEU A 328 0.70 -10.16 17.28
CA LEU A 328 1.07 -10.98 18.42
C LEU A 328 0.95 -10.20 19.75
N THR A 329 1.36 -8.91 19.76
CA THR A 329 1.16 -8.03 20.91
C THR A 329 -0.29 -8.03 21.36
N ARG A 330 -1.22 -7.80 20.42
CA ARG A 330 -2.65 -7.66 20.74
C ARG A 330 -3.33 -9.01 21.03
N LEU A 331 -2.81 -10.11 20.50
CA LEU A 331 -3.25 -11.45 20.90
C LEU A 331 -2.83 -11.75 22.34
N MET A 332 -1.58 -11.44 22.69
CA MET A 332 -1.02 -11.81 23.99
C MET A 332 -1.55 -10.97 25.16
N ILE A 333 -1.95 -9.72 24.96
CA ILE A 333 -2.51 -8.88 26.03
C ILE A 333 -3.65 -9.56 26.79
N PRO A 334 -4.77 -10.01 26.15
CA PRO A 334 -5.84 -10.70 26.85
C PRO A 334 -5.44 -12.09 27.36
N ILE A 335 -4.60 -12.83 26.63
CA ILE A 335 -4.14 -14.17 27.04
C ILE A 335 -3.32 -14.07 28.32
N VAL A 336 -2.39 -13.12 28.39
CA VAL A 336 -1.59 -12.83 29.60
C VAL A 336 -2.49 -12.44 30.76
N ALA A 337 -3.50 -11.59 30.54
CA ALA A 337 -4.45 -11.20 31.57
C ALA A 337 -5.27 -12.38 32.11
N ALA A 338 -5.62 -13.34 31.23
CA ALA A 338 -6.40 -14.54 31.61
C ALA A 338 -5.55 -15.55 32.40
N LEU A 339 -4.31 -15.77 31.98
CA LEU A 339 -3.45 -16.85 32.51
C LEU A 339 -2.47 -16.41 33.59
N GLY A 340 -2.17 -15.10 33.69
CA GLY A 340 -1.20 -14.53 34.63
C GLY A 340 -1.65 -14.49 36.09
N LYS A 341 -2.85 -14.97 36.42
CA LYS A 341 -3.38 -15.06 37.81
C LYS A 341 -3.26 -13.74 38.60
N GLY A 342 -3.42 -12.61 37.91
CA GLY A 342 -3.34 -11.26 38.49
C GLY A 342 -1.92 -10.72 38.71
N GLN A 343 -0.89 -11.49 38.39
CA GLN A 343 0.48 -11.01 38.42
C GLN A 343 0.72 -10.02 37.26
N PRO A 344 1.49 -8.94 37.48
CA PRO A 344 1.90 -8.05 36.42
C PRO A 344 2.93 -8.73 35.51
N ILE A 345 2.66 -8.77 34.21
CA ILE A 345 3.53 -9.38 33.22
C ILE A 345 3.92 -8.34 32.18
N GLU A 346 5.21 -8.24 31.89
CA GLU A 346 5.74 -7.32 30.89
C GLU A 346 5.58 -7.90 29.47
N ILE A 347 5.06 -7.09 28.54
CA ILE A 347 5.10 -7.36 27.11
C ILE A 347 6.04 -6.31 26.49
N ASP A 348 7.09 -6.78 25.85
CA ASP A 348 8.12 -5.98 25.18
C ASP A 348 8.17 -6.31 23.68
N GLY A 349 8.75 -5.40 22.89
CA GLY A 349 8.90 -5.54 21.45
C GLY A 349 10.13 -4.81 20.92
N ILE A 350 10.45 -5.06 19.67
CA ILE A 350 11.64 -4.50 18.99
C ILE A 350 11.25 -3.72 17.73
N GLY A 351 12.26 -3.15 17.09
CA GLY A 351 12.12 -2.47 15.80
C GLY A 351 11.22 -1.25 15.87
N THR A 352 10.21 -1.20 14.98
CA THR A 352 9.24 -0.10 14.90
C THR A 352 8.08 -0.24 15.90
N LEU A 353 7.92 -1.40 16.54
CA LEU A 353 6.76 -1.69 17.40
C LEU A 353 6.64 -0.77 18.61
N PRO A 354 7.74 -0.40 19.33
CA PRO A 354 7.66 0.53 20.47
C PRO A 354 7.10 1.92 20.11
N ALA A 355 7.21 2.34 18.86
CA ALA A 355 6.66 3.62 18.38
C ALA A 355 5.19 3.54 17.93
N ARG A 356 4.61 2.32 17.87
CA ARG A 356 3.24 2.10 17.38
C ARG A 356 2.24 2.11 18.55
N PRO A 357 1.28 3.06 18.60
CA PRO A 357 0.30 3.11 19.67
C PRO A 357 -0.71 1.95 19.58
N LEU A 358 -1.13 1.48 20.76
CA LEU A 358 -2.20 0.48 20.92
C LEU A 358 -3.52 1.21 21.18
N LYS A 359 -4.04 1.89 20.15
CA LYS A 359 -5.23 2.75 20.25
C LYS A 359 -6.43 1.99 20.83
N GLY A 360 -7.09 2.57 21.86
CA GLY A 360 -8.27 2.00 22.48
C GLY A 360 -8.01 0.75 23.35
N ALA A 361 -6.77 0.25 23.44
CA ALA A 361 -6.49 -0.98 24.16
C ALA A 361 -6.76 -0.87 25.67
N SER A 362 -6.45 0.28 26.29
CA SER A 362 -6.69 0.50 27.71
C SER A 362 -8.19 0.47 28.06
N GLU A 363 -9.02 1.12 27.27
CA GLU A 363 -10.46 1.17 27.47
C GLU A 363 -11.10 -0.21 27.30
N ILE A 364 -10.72 -0.92 26.23
CA ILE A 364 -11.21 -2.26 25.96
C ILE A 364 -10.83 -3.19 27.12
N MET A 365 -9.55 -3.22 27.52
CA MET A 365 -9.08 -4.12 28.57
C MET A 365 -9.60 -3.75 29.97
N ALA A 366 -9.80 -2.46 30.23
CA ALA A 366 -10.44 -2.02 31.47
C ALA A 366 -11.89 -2.54 31.60
N GLY A 367 -12.64 -2.66 30.50
CA GLY A 367 -13.95 -3.30 30.46
C GLY A 367 -13.95 -4.76 30.91
N PHE A 368 -12.79 -5.42 30.90
CA PHE A 368 -12.58 -6.79 31.39
C PHE A 368 -11.77 -6.84 32.69
N GLY A 369 -11.65 -5.73 33.41
CA GLY A 369 -10.95 -5.65 34.69
C GLY A 369 -9.42 -5.67 34.60
N THR A 370 -8.85 -5.57 33.41
CA THR A 370 -7.40 -5.63 33.17
C THR A 370 -6.82 -4.23 33.03
N VAL A 371 -5.66 -4.01 33.64
CA VAL A 371 -4.93 -2.75 33.61
C VAL A 371 -3.70 -2.86 32.71
N LEU A 372 -3.58 -1.94 31.78
CA LEU A 372 -2.38 -1.78 30.95
C LEU A 372 -1.58 -0.57 31.42
N ARG A 373 -0.28 -0.76 31.69
CA ARG A 373 0.62 0.31 32.13
C ARG A 373 1.84 0.36 31.22
N PRO A 374 1.99 1.40 30.39
CA PRO A 374 3.22 1.57 29.62
C PRO A 374 4.41 1.82 30.57
N LEU A 375 5.56 1.25 30.28
CA LEU A 375 6.78 1.48 31.06
C LEU A 375 7.39 2.85 30.75
N ASN A 376 7.15 3.37 29.56
CA ASN A 376 7.53 4.72 29.15
C ASN A 376 6.28 5.60 29.08
N PRO A 377 6.28 6.79 29.69
CA PRO A 377 5.14 7.70 29.64
C PRO A 377 4.82 8.14 28.21
N ALA A 378 3.58 7.93 27.78
CA ALA A 378 3.07 8.40 26.51
C ALA A 378 1.56 8.64 26.59
N PRO A 379 0.98 9.48 25.71
CA PRO A 379 -0.47 9.74 25.67
C PRO A 379 -1.30 8.48 25.41
N GLU A 380 -0.78 7.54 24.64
CA GLU A 380 -1.40 6.24 24.34
C GLU A 380 -0.49 5.09 24.76
N VAL A 381 -1.09 3.95 25.09
CA VAL A 381 -0.35 2.75 25.48
C VAL A 381 0.44 2.20 24.28
N HIS A 382 1.68 1.81 24.53
CA HIS A 382 2.57 1.14 23.60
C HIS A 382 3.49 0.19 24.37
N VAL A 383 4.17 -0.70 23.65
CA VAL A 383 5.22 -1.55 24.25
C VAL A 383 6.51 -0.74 24.49
N PRO A 384 7.30 -1.04 25.53
CA PRO A 384 7.05 -2.05 26.55
C PRO A 384 5.96 -1.62 27.53
N LEU A 385 5.10 -2.55 27.90
CA LEU A 385 3.99 -2.31 28.83
C LEU A 385 3.83 -3.48 29.81
N THR A 386 3.23 -3.21 30.96
CA THR A 386 2.81 -4.23 31.92
C THR A 386 1.31 -4.49 31.77
N VAL A 387 0.94 -5.76 31.65
CA VAL A 387 -0.43 -6.26 31.68
C VAL A 387 -0.70 -6.83 33.05
N GLN A 388 -1.73 -6.32 33.74
CA GLN A 388 -2.15 -6.81 35.05
C GLN A 388 -3.63 -7.21 35.02
N GLY A 389 -3.88 -8.53 35.08
CA GLY A 389 -5.20 -9.12 35.18
C GLY A 389 -5.74 -9.16 36.63
N PRO A 390 -6.70 -10.03 36.96
CA PRO A 390 -7.21 -11.07 36.08
C PRO A 390 -8.14 -10.53 34.99
N LEU A 391 -8.22 -11.25 33.84
CA LEU A 391 -9.28 -11.03 32.87
C LEU A 391 -10.61 -11.54 33.45
N LEU A 392 -11.67 -10.76 33.35
CA LEU A 392 -12.99 -11.11 33.89
C LEU A 392 -13.93 -11.57 32.77
N SER A 393 -14.70 -12.66 33.04
CA SER A 393 -15.82 -13.07 32.20
C SER A 393 -17.04 -12.18 32.44
N GLY A 394 -17.97 -12.16 31.49
CA GLY A 394 -19.23 -11.44 31.62
C GLY A 394 -19.71 -10.80 30.31
N LYS A 395 -20.62 -9.84 30.42
CA LYS A 395 -21.14 -9.11 29.25
C LYS A 395 -20.42 -7.79 29.12
N THR A 396 -19.79 -7.59 27.97
CA THR A 396 -19.02 -6.36 27.70
C THR A 396 -19.29 -5.90 26.27
N SER A 397 -19.42 -4.57 26.09
CA SER A 397 -19.51 -3.94 24.77
C SER A 397 -18.25 -3.12 24.52
N VAL A 398 -17.68 -3.27 23.34
CA VAL A 398 -16.43 -2.61 22.93
C VAL A 398 -16.56 -2.00 21.53
N SER A 399 -15.74 -0.98 21.25
CA SER A 399 -15.65 -0.41 19.92
C SER A 399 -14.73 -1.24 19.01
N GLY A 400 -15.22 -1.57 17.82
CA GLY A 400 -14.42 -2.21 16.76
C GLY A 400 -13.57 -1.23 15.95
N LYS A 401 -13.64 0.09 16.19
CA LYS A 401 -12.89 1.12 15.44
C LYS A 401 -11.38 0.96 15.51
N GLY A 402 -10.85 0.37 16.58
CA GLY A 402 -9.43 0.07 16.77
C GLY A 402 -8.93 -1.14 15.97
N GLY A 403 -9.81 -1.82 15.22
CA GLY A 403 -9.51 -3.01 14.42
C GLY A 403 -9.77 -4.33 15.17
N SER A 404 -9.53 -5.44 14.46
CA SER A 404 -9.89 -6.81 14.90
C SER A 404 -8.87 -7.49 15.81
N GLN A 405 -7.63 -6.99 15.90
CA GLN A 405 -6.51 -7.75 16.48
C GLN A 405 -6.64 -7.98 17.99
N LEU A 406 -6.98 -6.93 18.77
CA LEU A 406 -7.21 -7.07 20.21
C LEU A 406 -8.46 -7.89 20.51
N ILE A 407 -9.49 -7.73 19.68
CA ILE A 407 -10.71 -8.54 19.73
C ILE A 407 -10.37 -10.00 19.49
N SER A 408 -9.53 -10.32 18.50
CA SER A 408 -9.00 -11.68 18.27
C SER A 408 -8.33 -12.26 19.53
N GLY A 409 -7.53 -11.44 20.21
CA GLY A 409 -6.92 -11.84 21.49
C GLY A 409 -7.95 -12.16 22.58
N LEU A 410 -9.01 -11.34 22.67
CA LEU A 410 -10.14 -11.62 23.59
C LEU A 410 -10.87 -12.91 23.23
N LEU A 411 -11.13 -13.16 21.94
CA LEU A 411 -11.74 -14.42 21.48
C LEU A 411 -10.88 -15.64 21.85
N MET A 412 -9.55 -15.51 21.85
CA MET A 412 -8.64 -16.57 22.28
C MET A 412 -8.58 -16.73 23.79
N ALA A 413 -8.74 -15.67 24.58
CA ALA A 413 -8.56 -15.68 26.02
C ALA A 413 -9.84 -16.02 26.80
N LEU A 414 -11.00 -15.46 26.40
CA LEU A 414 -12.27 -15.60 27.12
C LEU A 414 -12.76 -17.05 27.29
N PRO A 415 -12.56 -17.97 26.33
CA PRO A 415 -12.92 -19.38 26.51
C PRO A 415 -12.21 -20.08 27.67
N LEU A 416 -11.02 -19.61 28.05
CA LEU A 416 -10.21 -20.18 29.12
C LEU A 416 -10.73 -19.82 30.52
N LEU A 417 -11.56 -18.79 30.62
CA LEU A 417 -12.11 -18.33 31.90
C LEU A 417 -13.22 -19.26 32.39
N PRO A 418 -13.44 -19.39 33.70
CA PRO A 418 -14.45 -20.29 34.25
C PRO A 418 -15.89 -19.89 33.91
N GLY A 419 -16.16 -18.62 33.66
CA GLY A 419 -17.49 -18.08 33.41
C GLY A 419 -17.75 -17.78 31.93
N ASP A 420 -19.02 -17.83 31.51
CA ASP A 420 -19.48 -17.47 30.17
C ASP A 420 -19.28 -15.97 29.91
N SER A 421 -19.00 -15.62 28.65
CA SER A 421 -18.84 -14.23 28.20
C SER A 421 -19.72 -13.94 26.99
N THR A 422 -20.19 -12.70 26.93
CA THR A 422 -20.84 -12.11 25.75
C THR A 422 -20.09 -10.84 25.38
N LEU A 423 -19.47 -10.85 24.21
CA LEU A 423 -18.71 -9.71 23.69
C LEU A 423 -19.50 -9.08 22.54
N HIS A 424 -20.04 -7.89 22.77
CA HIS A 424 -20.68 -7.10 21.73
C HIS A 424 -19.69 -6.08 21.17
N ILE A 425 -19.56 -6.04 19.85
CA ILE A 425 -18.66 -5.14 19.13
C ILE A 425 -19.51 -4.19 18.29
N HIS A 426 -19.50 -2.91 18.62
CA HIS A 426 -20.13 -1.88 17.80
C HIS A 426 -19.08 -1.27 16.84
N ASP A 427 -19.52 -0.80 15.68
CA ASP A 427 -18.66 -0.27 14.61
C ASP A 427 -17.48 -1.21 14.24
N PRO A 428 -17.73 -2.49 13.91
CA PRO A 428 -16.65 -3.45 13.68
C PRO A 428 -15.83 -3.06 12.43
N LYS A 429 -14.50 -3.22 12.52
CA LYS A 429 -13.56 -3.07 11.42
C LYS A 429 -12.76 -4.35 11.25
N SER A 430 -12.35 -4.61 9.99
CA SER A 430 -11.56 -5.82 9.66
C SER A 430 -12.24 -7.12 10.14
N ILE A 431 -13.54 -7.22 9.90
CA ILE A 431 -14.40 -8.34 10.32
C ILE A 431 -13.83 -9.70 9.92
N PRO A 432 -13.33 -9.92 8.67
CA PRO A 432 -12.78 -11.21 8.26
C PRO A 432 -11.75 -11.77 9.22
N TYR A 433 -10.89 -10.95 9.78
CA TYR A 433 -9.84 -11.39 10.71
C TYR A 433 -10.37 -11.85 12.09
N MET A 434 -11.56 -11.42 12.50
CA MET A 434 -12.24 -11.98 13.68
C MET A 434 -12.71 -13.40 13.38
N PHE A 435 -13.24 -13.64 12.17
CA PHE A 435 -13.70 -14.97 11.72
C PHE A 435 -12.54 -15.91 11.42
N ILE A 436 -11.39 -15.43 10.91
CA ILE A 436 -10.14 -16.22 10.86
C ILE A 436 -9.79 -16.72 12.27
N THR A 437 -9.89 -15.85 13.28
CA THR A 437 -9.64 -16.28 14.67
C THR A 437 -10.65 -17.33 15.11
N ALA A 438 -11.94 -17.16 14.83
CA ALA A 438 -12.97 -18.14 15.18
C ALA A 438 -12.78 -19.48 14.45
N ASP A 439 -12.32 -19.47 13.19
CA ASP A 439 -12.01 -20.69 12.45
C ASP A 439 -10.81 -21.45 13.04
N VAL A 440 -9.70 -20.73 13.31
CA VAL A 440 -8.56 -21.34 14.00
C VAL A 440 -9.00 -21.94 15.34
N LEU A 441 -9.74 -21.20 16.15
CA LEU A 441 -10.25 -21.67 17.44
C LEU A 441 -11.10 -22.92 17.32
N ARG A 442 -11.98 -22.98 16.32
CA ARG A 442 -12.83 -24.15 16.04
C ARG A 442 -11.99 -25.38 15.75
N ARG A 443 -10.91 -25.25 14.96
CA ARG A 443 -9.99 -26.35 14.65
C ARG A 443 -9.26 -26.86 15.90
N PHE A 444 -8.97 -25.97 16.85
CA PHE A 444 -8.38 -26.31 18.15
C PHE A 444 -9.43 -26.63 19.24
N GLY A 445 -10.65 -27.01 18.85
CA GLY A 445 -11.70 -27.51 19.76
C GLY A 445 -12.48 -26.44 20.51
N ILE A 446 -12.18 -25.14 20.30
CA ILE A 446 -12.88 -24.02 20.95
C ILE A 446 -14.12 -23.64 20.12
N ARG A 447 -15.28 -23.52 20.80
CA ARG A 447 -16.56 -23.17 20.17
C ARG A 447 -16.99 -21.76 20.59
N ILE A 448 -17.25 -20.90 19.60
CA ILE A 448 -17.74 -19.54 19.78
C ILE A 448 -18.95 -19.34 18.86
N GLY A 449 -20.07 -18.89 19.40
CA GLY A 449 -21.21 -18.45 18.61
C GLY A 449 -21.07 -16.99 18.21
N SER A 450 -21.57 -16.63 17.04
CA SER A 450 -21.59 -15.26 16.56
C SER A 450 -22.95 -14.87 16.00
N GLU A 451 -23.35 -13.62 16.21
CA GLU A 451 -24.53 -13.00 15.63
C GLU A 451 -24.10 -11.66 15.06
N MET A 452 -24.44 -11.39 13.79
CA MET A 452 -24.11 -10.13 13.12
C MET A 452 -25.37 -9.27 13.04
N GLU A 453 -25.18 -7.95 13.14
CA GLU A 453 -26.23 -6.95 13.14
C GLU A 453 -25.98 -5.94 12.00
N GLY A 454 -27.05 -5.55 11.30
CA GLY A 454 -27.01 -4.56 10.24
C GLY A 454 -28.42 -4.14 9.81
N GLY A 455 -28.50 -3.19 8.88
CA GLY A 455 -29.77 -2.76 8.29
C GLY A 455 -30.34 -3.80 7.31
N GLU A 456 -31.46 -3.43 6.64
CA GLU A 456 -32.10 -4.29 5.64
C GLU A 456 -31.14 -4.71 4.54
N ASP A 457 -30.32 -3.78 4.03
CA ASP A 457 -29.33 -4.04 2.99
C ASP A 457 -28.29 -5.10 3.41
N PHE A 458 -27.87 -5.07 4.69
CA PHE A 458 -26.98 -6.10 5.23
C PHE A 458 -27.65 -7.48 5.28
N LEU A 459 -28.91 -7.53 5.67
CA LEU A 459 -29.66 -8.78 5.76
C LEU A 459 -29.90 -9.43 4.38
N GLU A 460 -30.06 -8.59 3.35
CA GLU A 460 -30.26 -9.05 1.97
C GLU A 460 -28.95 -9.49 1.30
N THR A 461 -27.88 -8.69 1.45
CA THR A 461 -26.63 -8.87 0.69
C THR A 461 -25.58 -9.69 1.44
N GLN A 462 -25.66 -9.74 2.78
CA GLN A 462 -24.59 -10.26 3.66
C GLN A 462 -23.24 -9.55 3.46
N ASP A 463 -23.25 -8.33 2.94
CA ASP A 463 -22.06 -7.53 2.77
C ASP A 463 -21.54 -7.03 4.13
N TRP A 464 -20.37 -7.50 4.52
CA TRP A 464 -19.75 -7.17 5.81
C TRP A 464 -19.43 -5.69 5.97
N SER A 465 -19.34 -4.93 4.89
CA SER A 465 -19.15 -3.48 4.95
C SER A 465 -20.36 -2.74 5.55
N LEU A 466 -21.54 -3.35 5.47
CA LEU A 466 -22.82 -2.86 6.01
C LEU A 466 -23.12 -3.37 7.42
N CYS A 467 -22.24 -4.20 7.99
CA CYS A 467 -22.38 -4.71 9.36
C CYS A 467 -22.13 -3.60 10.38
N THR A 468 -23.10 -3.37 11.26
CA THR A 468 -23.04 -2.33 12.31
C THR A 468 -22.62 -2.88 13.67
N GLY A 469 -22.80 -4.17 13.91
CA GLY A 469 -22.48 -4.82 15.17
C GLY A 469 -22.24 -6.31 15.04
N ILE A 470 -21.44 -6.88 15.95
CA ILE A 470 -21.20 -8.33 16.06
C ILE A 470 -21.24 -8.70 17.54
N THR A 471 -22.02 -9.72 17.86
CA THR A 471 -22.08 -10.28 19.20
C THR A 471 -21.49 -11.69 19.20
N PHE A 472 -20.39 -11.89 19.93
CA PHE A 472 -19.82 -13.20 20.19
C PHE A 472 -20.33 -13.77 21.53
N LYS A 473 -20.83 -15.02 21.49
CA LYS A 473 -21.27 -15.79 22.66
C LYS A 473 -20.24 -16.88 22.96
N ILE A 474 -19.59 -16.78 24.09
CA ILE A 474 -18.41 -17.57 24.45
C ILE A 474 -18.70 -18.32 25.73
N LYS A 475 -18.70 -19.67 25.64
CA LYS A 475 -18.75 -20.52 26.83
C LYS A 475 -17.39 -20.51 27.53
N GLY A 476 -17.39 -20.39 28.84
CA GLY A 476 -16.19 -20.51 29.65
C GLY A 476 -15.80 -21.94 29.93
N GLY A 477 -14.63 -22.15 30.51
CA GLY A 477 -14.09 -23.44 30.91
C GLY A 477 -13.69 -24.36 29.76
N GLN A 478 -13.55 -23.81 28.53
CA GLN A 478 -13.09 -24.59 27.37
C GLN A 478 -11.58 -24.81 27.44
N LYS A 479 -11.12 -25.87 26.78
CA LYS A 479 -9.70 -26.20 26.67
C LYS A 479 -9.33 -26.36 25.22
N TYR A 480 -8.14 -25.88 24.87
CA TYR A 480 -7.57 -26.08 23.54
C TYR A 480 -7.18 -27.55 23.38
N SER A 481 -7.57 -28.15 22.27
CA SER A 481 -7.20 -29.50 21.86
C SER A 481 -6.13 -29.42 20.76
N PRO A 482 -5.22 -30.41 20.70
CA PRO A 482 -4.24 -30.44 19.61
C PRO A 482 -4.95 -30.63 18.26
N ALA A 483 -4.33 -30.08 17.20
CA ALA A 483 -4.90 -30.12 15.86
C ALA A 483 -3.82 -30.35 14.80
N ALA A 484 -4.20 -30.97 13.70
CA ALA A 484 -3.50 -30.88 12.43
C ALA A 484 -4.10 -29.69 11.66
N PHE A 485 -3.27 -28.74 11.33
CA PHE A 485 -3.69 -27.49 10.73
C PHE A 485 -2.82 -27.18 9.50
N ASP A 486 -3.44 -27.04 8.35
CA ASP A 486 -2.76 -26.61 7.14
C ASP A 486 -2.90 -25.09 6.99
N ILE A 487 -1.76 -24.39 7.01
CA ILE A 487 -1.71 -22.93 6.92
C ILE A 487 -1.80 -22.54 5.45
N GLU A 488 -2.88 -21.89 5.07
CA GLU A 488 -3.09 -21.39 3.71
C GLU A 488 -2.10 -20.29 3.32
N GLY A 489 -1.95 -20.03 2.00
CA GLY A 489 -1.09 -18.98 1.49
C GLY A 489 -1.56 -17.57 1.86
N ASP A 490 -0.63 -16.64 1.84
CA ASP A 490 -0.84 -15.24 2.25
C ASP A 490 -1.38 -14.42 1.10
N TRP A 491 -2.66 -14.04 1.15
CA TRP A 491 -3.31 -13.19 0.16
C TRP A 491 -2.78 -11.76 0.16
N SER A 492 -2.27 -11.25 1.30
CA SER A 492 -1.61 -9.94 1.35
C SER A 492 -0.32 -9.93 0.53
N ALA A 493 0.45 -11.03 0.56
CA ALA A 493 1.62 -11.20 -0.29
C ALA A 493 1.21 -11.37 -1.77
N ALA A 494 0.21 -12.22 -2.04
CA ALA A 494 -0.30 -12.49 -3.37
C ALA A 494 -0.80 -11.23 -4.09
N ALA A 495 -1.50 -10.34 -3.37
CA ALA A 495 -2.01 -9.09 -3.93
C ALA A 495 -0.92 -8.26 -4.63
N ASN A 496 0.28 -8.19 -4.07
CA ASN A 496 1.40 -7.46 -4.68
C ASN A 496 1.83 -8.08 -6.02
N PHE A 497 1.89 -9.40 -6.09
CA PHE A 497 2.26 -10.12 -7.34
C PHE A 497 1.16 -10.03 -8.39
N LEU A 498 -0.12 -10.13 -7.98
CA LEU A 498 -1.25 -9.99 -8.90
C LEU A 498 -1.30 -8.59 -9.53
N VAL A 499 -1.09 -7.54 -8.73
CA VAL A 499 -0.97 -6.17 -9.24
C VAL A 499 0.23 -6.04 -10.19
N ALA A 500 1.38 -6.63 -9.84
CA ALA A 500 2.56 -6.61 -10.71
C ALA A 500 2.29 -7.34 -12.02
N GLY A 501 1.61 -8.49 -12.00
CA GLY A 501 1.20 -9.22 -13.20
C GLY A 501 0.27 -8.41 -14.09
N ALA A 502 -0.77 -7.82 -13.51
CA ALA A 502 -1.74 -7.00 -14.22
C ALA A 502 -1.12 -5.76 -14.90
N LEU A 503 -0.10 -5.16 -14.28
CA LEU A 503 0.57 -3.96 -14.79
C LEU A 503 1.72 -4.26 -15.75
N PHE A 504 2.51 -5.31 -15.48
CA PHE A 504 3.82 -5.46 -16.12
C PHE A 504 4.00 -6.73 -16.93
N GLY A 505 3.15 -7.75 -16.77
CA GLY A 505 3.37 -8.99 -17.50
C GLY A 505 2.53 -10.17 -17.06
N ASP A 506 3.18 -11.33 -16.93
CA ASP A 506 2.54 -12.62 -16.63
C ASP A 506 3.06 -13.16 -15.30
N VAL A 507 2.15 -13.40 -14.36
CA VAL A 507 2.44 -13.96 -13.05
C VAL A 507 1.49 -15.12 -12.77
N ARG A 508 2.02 -16.22 -12.25
CA ARG A 508 1.28 -17.41 -11.85
C ARG A 508 1.53 -17.69 -10.38
N LEU A 509 0.47 -17.81 -9.59
CA LEU A 509 0.54 -18.02 -8.15
C LEU A 509 -0.14 -19.32 -7.74
N THR A 510 0.47 -20.05 -6.81
CA THR A 510 -0.08 -21.28 -6.21
C THR A 510 -0.06 -21.20 -4.68
N GLY A 511 -0.67 -22.16 -4.02
CA GLY A 511 -0.71 -22.25 -2.55
C GLY A 511 -1.77 -21.37 -1.89
N LEU A 512 -2.62 -20.70 -2.67
CA LEU A 512 -3.70 -19.83 -2.18
C LEU A 512 -5.02 -20.61 -2.07
N ASP A 513 -5.74 -20.40 -0.98
CA ASP A 513 -7.12 -20.88 -0.84
C ASP A 513 -8.08 -19.85 -1.43
N THR A 514 -8.80 -20.24 -2.48
CA THR A 514 -9.74 -19.38 -3.20
C THR A 514 -11.06 -19.14 -2.44
N THR A 515 -11.27 -19.85 -1.34
CA THR A 515 -12.39 -19.67 -0.40
C THR A 515 -11.95 -19.02 0.92
N SER A 516 -10.74 -18.47 0.94
CA SER A 516 -10.12 -17.90 2.14
C SER A 516 -10.96 -16.80 2.79
N LEU A 517 -10.92 -16.77 4.12
CA LEU A 517 -11.45 -15.67 4.92
C LEU A 517 -10.52 -14.44 4.97
N GLN A 518 -9.35 -14.48 4.33
CA GLN A 518 -8.46 -13.32 4.27
C GLN A 518 -9.11 -12.21 3.45
N ALA A 519 -9.24 -11.00 4.02
CA ALA A 519 -9.89 -9.86 3.35
C ALA A 519 -9.18 -9.47 2.05
N ASP A 520 -7.88 -9.74 1.97
CA ASP A 520 -7.03 -9.37 0.82
C ASP A 520 -7.37 -10.16 -0.47
N ILE A 521 -8.18 -11.22 -0.39
CA ILE A 521 -8.72 -11.92 -1.57
C ILE A 521 -9.54 -10.96 -2.47
N SER A 522 -10.12 -9.90 -1.90
CA SER A 522 -10.85 -8.86 -2.64
C SER A 522 -10.02 -8.15 -3.71
N ILE A 523 -8.68 -8.31 -3.69
CA ILE A 523 -7.82 -7.82 -4.77
C ILE A 523 -8.21 -8.40 -6.13
N MET A 524 -8.75 -9.62 -6.17
CA MET A 524 -9.22 -10.25 -7.40
C MET A 524 -10.36 -9.44 -8.03
N ASP A 525 -11.35 -9.07 -7.22
CA ASP A 525 -12.51 -8.28 -7.68
C ASP A 525 -12.07 -6.87 -8.11
N ILE A 526 -11.23 -6.22 -7.30
CA ILE A 526 -10.70 -4.88 -7.60
C ILE A 526 -9.93 -4.86 -8.92
N LEU A 527 -9.08 -5.85 -9.17
CA LEU A 527 -8.31 -5.94 -10.41
C LEU A 527 -9.21 -6.26 -11.61
N MET A 528 -10.22 -7.12 -11.45
CA MET A 528 -11.20 -7.41 -12.51
C MET A 528 -12.04 -6.17 -12.86
N GLU A 529 -12.50 -5.42 -11.88
CA GLU A 529 -13.20 -4.15 -12.09
C GLU A 529 -12.32 -3.11 -12.80
N ALA A 530 -11.02 -3.08 -12.47
CA ALA A 530 -10.05 -2.25 -13.17
C ALA A 530 -9.74 -2.72 -14.60
N GLY A 531 -10.25 -3.88 -15.03
CA GLY A 531 -10.04 -4.43 -16.37
C GLY A 531 -8.84 -5.37 -16.51
N ALA A 532 -8.28 -5.86 -15.40
CA ALA A 532 -7.18 -6.82 -15.44
C ALA A 532 -7.62 -8.17 -16.02
N SER A 533 -6.72 -8.84 -16.74
CA SER A 533 -6.91 -10.22 -17.20
C SER A 533 -6.46 -11.19 -16.10
N LEU A 534 -7.42 -11.74 -15.37
CA LEU A 534 -7.17 -12.73 -14.33
C LEU A 534 -7.81 -14.06 -14.71
N SER A 535 -7.18 -15.18 -14.33
CA SER A 535 -7.80 -16.50 -14.41
C SER A 535 -7.51 -17.31 -13.13
N GLN A 536 -8.46 -18.14 -12.78
CA GLN A 536 -8.37 -19.09 -11.66
C GLN A 536 -8.65 -20.47 -12.22
N LEU A 537 -7.75 -21.40 -11.93
CA LEU A 537 -7.93 -22.82 -12.23
C LEU A 537 -7.86 -23.56 -10.89
N ASP A 538 -8.97 -24.15 -10.49
CA ASP A 538 -9.00 -24.96 -9.29
C ASP A 538 -8.24 -26.28 -9.55
N GLU A 539 -7.38 -26.67 -8.61
CA GLU A 539 -6.77 -28.00 -8.64
C GLU A 539 -7.86 -29.03 -8.36
N GLU A 540 -8.07 -29.98 -9.28
CA GLU A 540 -8.97 -31.11 -9.01
C GLU A 540 -8.45 -31.87 -7.80
N PRO A 541 -9.32 -32.20 -6.80
CA PRO A 541 -8.90 -33.01 -5.67
C PRO A 541 -8.38 -34.33 -6.23
N GLN A 542 -7.13 -34.68 -5.93
CA GLN A 542 -6.59 -35.99 -6.23
C GLN A 542 -7.48 -37.04 -5.49
N ALA A 543 -8.12 -37.90 -6.26
CA ALA A 543 -8.91 -38.99 -5.72
C ALA A 543 -7.98 -39.96 -4.98
N GLU A 544 -7.87 -39.80 -3.67
CA GLU A 544 -7.29 -40.83 -2.83
C GLU A 544 -8.35 -41.93 -2.63
N ASP A 545 -8.09 -43.11 -3.20
CA ASP A 545 -8.81 -44.36 -2.95
C ASP A 545 -8.49 -44.85 -1.52
N GLU A 546 -9.07 -44.20 -0.51
CA GLU A 546 -9.16 -44.81 0.84
C GLU A 546 -10.53 -44.58 1.46
N PRO A 547 -11.07 -45.62 2.19
CA PRO A 547 -12.43 -45.56 2.72
C PRO A 547 -12.55 -44.56 3.88
N ALA A 548 -13.61 -43.75 3.80
CA ALA A 548 -13.98 -42.75 4.78
C ALA A 548 -14.20 -43.33 6.19
N GLU A 549 -13.27 -43.10 7.10
CA GLU A 549 -13.55 -43.08 8.53
C GLU A 549 -13.15 -41.70 9.09
N GLU A 550 -14.17 -40.96 9.56
CA GLU A 550 -14.14 -39.65 10.24
C GLU A 550 -13.79 -38.45 9.38
N ALA A 551 -14.82 -37.69 9.03
CA ALA A 551 -14.76 -36.48 8.22
C ALA A 551 -13.79 -35.43 8.80
N VAL A 552 -12.61 -35.34 8.23
CA VAL A 552 -11.77 -34.17 8.27
C VAL A 552 -12.52 -33.06 7.52
N ALA A 553 -12.64 -31.86 8.11
CA ALA A 553 -13.27 -30.73 7.46
C ALA A 553 -12.62 -30.50 6.08
N PRO A 554 -13.40 -30.09 5.05
CA PRO A 554 -12.89 -29.95 3.70
C PRO A 554 -11.65 -29.06 3.69
N GLN A 555 -10.55 -29.55 3.11
CA GLN A 555 -9.38 -28.77 2.80
C GLN A 555 -9.82 -27.68 1.83
N GLY A 556 -9.38 -26.43 2.05
CA GLY A 556 -9.73 -25.32 1.21
C GLY A 556 -9.34 -25.57 -0.26
N HIS A 557 -10.10 -24.99 -1.18
CA HIS A 557 -9.84 -25.13 -2.63
C HIS A 557 -8.55 -24.39 -2.99
N ARG A 558 -7.46 -25.12 -3.17
CA ARG A 558 -6.21 -24.57 -3.70
C ARG A 558 -6.31 -24.48 -5.20
N GLY A 559 -5.89 -23.35 -5.77
CA GLY A 559 -5.94 -23.11 -7.21
C GLY A 559 -4.72 -22.39 -7.73
N LEU A 560 -4.50 -22.52 -9.06
CA LEU A 560 -3.56 -21.73 -9.82
C LEU A 560 -4.24 -20.42 -10.20
N ILE A 561 -3.69 -19.30 -9.74
CA ILE A 561 -4.19 -17.97 -10.09
C ILE A 561 -3.18 -17.31 -11.01
N THR A 562 -3.64 -16.79 -12.15
CA THR A 562 -2.79 -16.07 -13.10
C THR A 562 -3.28 -14.64 -13.26
N ALA A 563 -2.33 -13.70 -13.37
CA ALA A 563 -2.57 -12.32 -13.74
C ALA A 563 -1.71 -11.97 -14.95
N GLN A 564 -2.33 -11.42 -15.98
CA GLN A 564 -1.67 -11.02 -17.22
C GLN A 564 -1.83 -9.53 -17.46
N LYS A 565 -0.83 -8.93 -18.11
CA LYS A 565 -0.85 -7.52 -18.48
C LYS A 565 -2.12 -7.20 -19.27
N ALA A 566 -2.86 -6.20 -18.80
CA ALA A 566 -4.02 -5.65 -19.47
C ALA A 566 -4.02 -4.12 -19.38
N PRO A 567 -4.68 -3.42 -20.31
CA PRO A 567 -4.93 -1.99 -20.16
C PRO A 567 -5.93 -1.78 -19.03
N LEU A 568 -5.44 -1.36 -17.86
CA LEU A 568 -6.30 -1.04 -16.72
C LEU A 568 -7.01 0.30 -16.96
N ARG A 569 -8.26 0.38 -16.51
CA ARG A 569 -9.11 1.57 -16.60
C ARG A 569 -9.06 2.41 -15.35
#